data_7ee95a7bcd5d6bf997df1757a7ad0a05
#
_entry.id   7ee95a7bcd5d6bf997df1757a7ad0a05
#
_cell.length_a   1.000
_cell.length_b   1.000
_cell.length_c   1.000
_cell.angle_alpha   90.00
_cell.angle_beta   90.00
_cell.angle_gamma   90.00
#
_symmetry.space_group_name_H-M   'P 1'
#
loop_
_entity.id
_entity.type
_entity.pdbx_description
1 polymer ?
#
loop_
_entity_poly.entity_id
_entity_poly.type
_entity_poly.pdbx_seq_one_letter_code
_entity_poly.pdbx_strand_id
1 'polypeptide(L)'
;MKRLFLMTFVAILALFFLAAPVPADAQSARRVVLIDPGHGGSDAGVKVGEKASEKDVTLAVALLVKKALSGSGIDVLLTRTTDASLSATDRAKAAASAKPDLVLSLHVNAGFDKKARGFEVWFPGFQSAAGNGGDSKAILKDMAKNQYLNESVRLARAIERNLSTVFPKANRGLREAPIPLLDGLAVPAVVVEIGFATHPEEGKRLLEDATRQAIAAALAKSIREVL
;
A
#
# COMPACT_ATOMS: atom_id res chain seq x y z
N MET A 1 49.86 -52.14 -9.43
CA MET A 1 49.64 -51.22 -8.28
C MET A 1 49.45 -49.72 -8.67
N LYS A 2 50.27 -49.16 -9.55
CA LYS A 2 50.13 -47.71 -9.93
C LYS A 2 48.82 -47.32 -10.64
N ARG A 3 48.20 -48.19 -11.44
CA ARG A 3 46.95 -47.92 -12.15
C ARG A 3 45.69 -48.01 -11.25
N LEU A 4 45.73 -48.84 -10.20
CA LEU A 4 44.64 -48.96 -9.24
C LEU A 4 44.56 -47.73 -8.31
N PHE A 5 45.74 -47.16 -7.94
CA PHE A 5 45.80 -45.97 -7.10
C PHE A 5 45.29 -44.71 -7.86
N LEU A 6 45.52 -44.64 -9.18
CA LEU A 6 45.05 -43.50 -10.01
C LEU A 6 43.55 -43.51 -10.18
N MET A 7 42.92 -44.69 -10.34
CA MET A 7 41.45 -44.78 -10.48
C MET A 7 40.69 -44.49 -9.18
N THR A 8 41.24 -44.85 -8.01
CA THR A 8 40.67 -44.46 -6.70
C THR A 8 40.77 -43.00 -6.43
N PHE A 9 41.87 -42.31 -6.82
CA PHE A 9 42.03 -40.88 -6.63
C PHE A 9 41.07 -40.07 -7.52
N VAL A 10 40.83 -40.50 -8.76
CA VAL A 10 39.87 -39.87 -9.66
C VAL A 10 38.41 -40.06 -9.19
N ALA A 11 38.08 -41.23 -8.62
CA ALA A 11 36.76 -41.50 -8.06
C ALA A 11 36.46 -40.65 -6.81
N ILE A 12 37.45 -40.43 -5.94
CA ILE A 12 37.31 -39.56 -4.76
C ILE A 12 37.18 -38.09 -5.14
N LEU A 13 37.90 -37.61 -6.19
CA LEU A 13 37.78 -36.26 -6.68
C LEU A 13 36.43 -36.01 -7.34
N ALA A 14 35.84 -37.01 -8.01
CA ALA A 14 34.51 -36.90 -8.63
C ALA A 14 33.37 -36.85 -7.57
N LEU A 15 33.53 -37.53 -6.43
CA LEU A 15 32.57 -37.44 -5.31
C LEU A 15 32.57 -36.09 -4.59
N PHE A 16 33.69 -35.38 -4.58
CA PHE A 16 33.78 -34.05 -3.95
C PHE A 16 33.14 -32.95 -4.81
N PHE A 17 32.99 -33.15 -6.11
CA PHE A 17 32.33 -32.18 -7.01
C PHE A 17 30.78 -32.27 -7.00
N LEU A 18 30.21 -33.34 -6.44
CA LEU A 18 28.74 -33.53 -6.36
C LEU A 18 28.09 -32.90 -5.13
N ALA A 19 28.90 -32.35 -4.21
CA ALA A 19 28.41 -31.62 -3.06
C ALA A 19 28.61 -30.10 -3.25
N ALA A 20 28.30 -29.55 -4.42
CA ALA A 20 28.15 -28.12 -4.54
C ALA A 20 27.03 -27.71 -3.58
N PRO A 21 27.26 -26.78 -2.63
CA PRO A 21 26.15 -26.27 -1.81
C PRO A 21 25.12 -25.70 -2.78
N VAL A 22 23.94 -26.27 -2.76
CA VAL A 22 22.77 -25.65 -3.36
C VAL A 22 22.73 -24.24 -2.78
N PRO A 23 22.78 -23.17 -3.58
CA PRO A 23 22.70 -21.83 -3.03
C PRO A 23 21.44 -21.81 -2.18
N ALA A 24 21.60 -21.54 -0.87
CA ALA A 24 20.48 -21.28 0.01
C ALA A 24 19.62 -20.26 -0.73
N ASP A 25 18.38 -20.61 -1.03
CA ASP A 25 17.43 -19.71 -1.66
C ASP A 25 17.65 -18.34 -1.04
N ALA A 26 18.06 -17.39 -1.86
CA ALA A 26 18.11 -16.00 -1.45
C ALA A 26 16.65 -15.67 -1.13
N GLN A 27 16.30 -15.78 0.15
CA GLN A 27 14.96 -15.51 0.65
C GLN A 27 14.69 -14.08 0.22
N SER A 28 13.93 -13.91 -0.86
CA SER A 28 13.63 -12.60 -1.40
C SER A 28 13.12 -11.76 -0.24
N ALA A 29 13.80 -10.63 0.02
CA ALA A 29 13.43 -9.77 1.12
C ALA A 29 11.92 -9.52 1.04
N ARG A 30 11.19 -9.85 2.12
CA ARG A 30 9.74 -9.67 2.16
C ARG A 30 9.42 -8.21 1.92
N ARG A 31 8.47 -7.97 1.06
CA ARG A 31 7.97 -6.62 0.80
C ARG A 31 7.12 -6.14 1.96
N VAL A 32 7.31 -4.91 2.38
CA VAL A 32 6.58 -4.31 3.51
C VAL A 32 5.58 -3.29 2.98
N VAL A 33 4.31 -3.47 3.31
CA VAL A 33 3.24 -2.51 3.01
C VAL A 33 2.74 -1.89 4.30
N LEU A 34 2.76 -0.58 4.40
CA LEU A 34 2.12 0.13 5.48
C LEU A 34 0.72 0.58 5.03
N ILE A 35 -0.31 0.16 5.78
CA ILE A 35 -1.67 0.66 5.60
C ILE A 35 -2.00 1.58 6.76
N ASP A 36 -2.50 2.77 6.43
CA ASP A 36 -2.95 3.76 7.38
C ASP A 36 -4.48 3.87 7.35
N PRO A 37 -5.20 3.22 8.28
CA PRO A 37 -6.63 3.45 8.46
C PRO A 37 -6.85 4.88 8.96
N GLY A 38 -7.44 5.76 8.15
CA GLY A 38 -7.70 7.14 8.53
C GLY A 38 -8.49 7.28 9.84
N HIS A 39 -8.31 8.42 10.52
CA HIS A 39 -8.99 8.74 11.79
C HIS A 39 -8.69 7.74 12.93
N GLY A 40 -9.48 7.76 14.01
CA GLY A 40 -9.34 6.84 15.14
C GLY A 40 -9.46 7.53 16.50
N GLY A 41 -9.92 6.81 17.51
CA GLY A 41 -10.15 7.31 18.87
C GLY A 41 -11.16 8.46 18.89
N SER A 42 -10.74 9.63 19.36
CA SER A 42 -11.58 10.84 19.42
C SER A 42 -11.87 11.46 18.04
N ASP A 43 -11.05 11.19 17.05
CA ASP A 43 -11.30 11.61 15.67
C ASP A 43 -12.11 10.54 14.94
N ALA A 44 -13.40 10.77 14.81
CA ALA A 44 -14.32 9.81 14.19
C ALA A 44 -14.28 9.84 12.66
N GLY A 45 -13.77 10.92 12.06
CA GLY A 45 -13.97 11.19 10.65
C GLY A 45 -15.44 11.46 10.33
N VAL A 46 -15.86 11.20 9.09
CA VAL A 46 -17.25 11.39 8.68
C VAL A 46 -18.17 10.32 9.25
N LYS A 47 -19.43 10.70 9.49
CA LYS A 47 -20.46 9.75 9.94
C LYS A 47 -20.91 8.86 8.78
N VAL A 48 -20.89 7.53 8.98
CA VAL A 48 -21.32 6.53 8.00
C VAL A 48 -22.59 5.84 8.49
N GLY A 49 -23.72 6.16 7.88
CA GLY A 49 -25.01 5.71 8.39
C GLY A 49 -25.34 6.28 9.78
N GLU A 50 -26.11 5.54 10.58
CA GLU A 50 -26.54 6.03 11.89
C GLU A 50 -25.58 5.68 13.05
N LYS A 51 -24.89 4.55 12.94
CA LYS A 51 -24.18 3.92 14.07
C LYS A 51 -22.68 3.78 13.88
N ALA A 52 -22.14 4.13 12.72
CA ALA A 52 -20.73 3.98 12.42
C ALA A 52 -20.11 5.29 11.93
N SER A 53 -18.80 5.33 11.94
CA SER A 53 -17.98 6.45 11.49
C SER A 53 -16.93 5.95 10.51
N GLU A 54 -16.28 6.86 9.83
CA GLU A 54 -15.20 6.57 8.89
C GLU A 54 -14.09 5.72 9.53
N LYS A 55 -13.69 6.06 10.76
CA LYS A 55 -12.66 5.30 11.51
C LYS A 55 -12.97 3.81 11.64
N ASP A 56 -14.25 3.43 11.74
CA ASP A 56 -14.69 2.04 11.88
C ASP A 56 -14.55 1.30 10.54
N VAL A 57 -14.97 1.95 9.46
CA VAL A 57 -14.93 1.39 8.10
C VAL A 57 -13.49 1.24 7.63
N THR A 58 -12.66 2.27 7.81
CA THR A 58 -11.26 2.26 7.36
C THR A 58 -10.45 1.20 8.10
N LEU A 59 -10.65 1.04 9.42
CA LEU A 59 -10.01 -0.01 10.21
C LEU A 59 -10.46 -1.40 9.76
N ALA A 60 -11.76 -1.60 9.57
CA ALA A 60 -12.29 -2.89 9.12
C ALA A 60 -11.71 -3.31 7.76
N VAL A 61 -11.68 -2.39 6.78
CA VAL A 61 -11.10 -2.65 5.45
C VAL A 61 -9.60 -2.91 5.56
N ALA A 62 -8.84 -2.14 6.34
CA ALA A 62 -7.40 -2.34 6.51
C ALA A 62 -7.07 -3.73 7.08
N LEU A 63 -7.81 -4.18 8.08
CA LEU A 63 -7.66 -5.52 8.67
C LEU A 63 -7.98 -6.62 7.64
N LEU A 64 -9.00 -6.42 6.80
CA LEU A 64 -9.35 -7.35 5.72
C LEU A 64 -8.26 -7.38 4.64
N VAL A 65 -7.66 -6.24 4.25
CA VAL A 65 -6.53 -6.20 3.32
C VAL A 65 -5.34 -6.97 3.89
N LYS A 66 -5.00 -6.73 5.18
CA LYS A 66 -3.94 -7.48 5.86
C LYS A 66 -4.19 -8.98 5.83
N LYS A 67 -5.42 -9.41 6.10
CA LYS A 67 -5.83 -10.82 6.02
C LYS A 67 -5.70 -11.36 4.59
N ALA A 68 -6.13 -10.61 3.57
CA ALA A 68 -6.09 -11.02 2.17
C ALA A 68 -4.67 -11.15 1.61
N LEU A 69 -3.69 -10.46 2.20
CA LEU A 69 -2.27 -10.53 1.83
C LEU A 69 -1.48 -11.54 2.68
N SER A 70 -2.11 -12.19 3.66
CA SER A 70 -1.45 -13.21 4.49
C SER A 70 -0.96 -14.37 3.60
N GLY A 71 0.30 -14.79 3.81
CA GLY A 71 0.92 -15.88 3.05
C GLY A 71 1.38 -15.51 1.64
N SER A 72 1.25 -14.25 1.21
CA SER A 72 1.65 -13.80 -0.13
C SER A 72 3.12 -13.37 -0.25
N GLY A 73 3.91 -13.46 0.81
CA GLY A 73 5.28 -12.91 0.84
C GLY A 73 5.34 -11.40 1.12
N ILE A 74 4.18 -10.77 1.37
CA ILE A 74 4.05 -9.35 1.70
C ILE A 74 3.73 -9.21 3.18
N ASP A 75 4.56 -8.47 3.92
CA ASP A 75 4.30 -8.13 5.31
C ASP A 75 3.48 -6.84 5.40
N VAL A 76 2.29 -6.93 6.01
CA VAL A 76 1.39 -5.78 6.15
C VAL A 76 1.44 -5.25 7.57
N LEU A 77 1.91 -4.01 7.70
CA LEU A 77 1.87 -3.21 8.92
C LEU A 77 0.69 -2.23 8.86
N LEU A 78 0.10 -1.94 10.01
CA LEU A 78 -0.96 -0.94 10.14
C LEU A 78 -0.50 0.15 11.10
N THR A 79 -0.83 1.42 10.81
CA THR A 79 -0.55 2.52 11.75
C THR A 79 -1.34 2.36 13.05
N ARG A 80 -2.55 1.77 12.98
CA ARG A 80 -3.35 1.35 14.13
C ARG A 80 -4.07 0.03 13.84
N THR A 81 -4.20 -0.80 14.85
CA THR A 81 -4.92 -2.09 14.79
C THR A 81 -6.20 -2.09 15.65
N THR A 82 -6.46 -1.00 16.36
CA THR A 82 -7.61 -0.77 17.22
C THR A 82 -8.15 0.64 16.99
N ASP A 83 -9.22 1.00 17.69
CA ASP A 83 -9.75 2.37 17.72
C ASP A 83 -8.87 3.26 18.60
N ALA A 84 -7.74 3.70 18.06
CA ALA A 84 -6.77 4.54 18.76
C ALA A 84 -6.60 5.88 18.03
N SER A 85 -6.48 6.96 18.80
CA SER A 85 -6.13 8.29 18.27
C SER A 85 -4.66 8.32 17.87
N LEU A 86 -4.38 8.71 16.64
CA LEU A 86 -3.04 8.97 16.14
C LEU A 86 -2.98 10.35 15.49
N SER A 87 -2.02 11.16 15.92
CA SER A 87 -1.76 12.44 15.25
C SER A 87 -1.13 12.21 13.86
N ALA A 88 -1.22 13.21 12.98
CA ALA A 88 -0.52 13.16 11.69
C ALA A 88 1.00 12.93 11.85
N THR A 89 1.59 13.53 12.90
CA THR A 89 3.00 13.32 13.23
C THR A 89 3.30 11.88 13.64
N ASP A 90 2.42 11.22 14.41
CA ASP A 90 2.63 9.83 14.82
C ASP A 90 2.48 8.87 13.65
N ARG A 91 1.54 9.14 12.73
CA ARG A 91 1.41 8.39 11.48
C ARG A 91 2.66 8.52 10.60
N ALA A 92 3.18 9.73 10.44
CA ALA A 92 4.42 9.98 9.70
C ALA A 92 5.63 9.27 10.34
N LYS A 93 5.75 9.31 11.68
CA LYS A 93 6.79 8.57 12.41
C LYS A 93 6.66 7.05 12.23
N ALA A 94 5.43 6.53 12.30
CA ALA A 94 5.18 5.11 12.05
C ALA A 94 5.60 4.70 10.64
N ALA A 95 5.28 5.52 9.64
CA ALA A 95 5.70 5.30 8.26
C ALA A 95 7.23 5.34 8.10
N ALA A 96 7.90 6.33 8.68
CA ALA A 96 9.36 6.42 8.64
C ALA A 96 10.05 5.24 9.34
N SER A 97 9.51 4.78 10.46
CA SER A 97 10.06 3.66 11.24
C SER A 97 9.84 2.31 10.56
N ALA A 98 8.70 2.13 9.90
CA ALA A 98 8.34 0.89 9.20
C ALA A 98 9.20 0.64 7.96
N LYS A 99 9.80 1.68 7.38
CA LYS A 99 10.54 1.62 6.10
C LYS A 99 9.80 0.79 5.04
N PRO A 100 8.54 1.11 4.74
CA PRO A 100 7.72 0.30 3.86
C PRO A 100 8.16 0.46 2.40
N ASP A 101 7.91 -0.55 1.59
CA ASP A 101 8.03 -0.47 0.12
C ASP A 101 6.85 0.30 -0.50
N LEU A 102 5.73 0.44 0.24
CA LEU A 102 4.51 1.08 -0.22
C LEU A 102 3.65 1.55 0.96
N VAL A 103 3.01 2.71 0.81
CA VAL A 103 2.05 3.26 1.78
C VAL A 103 0.66 3.39 1.14
N LEU A 104 -0.36 2.89 1.84
CA LEU A 104 -1.77 3.00 1.46
C LEU A 104 -2.56 3.63 2.61
N SER A 105 -3.03 4.86 2.46
CA SER A 105 -3.97 5.46 3.41
C SER A 105 -5.41 5.26 2.94
N LEU A 106 -6.30 4.91 3.87
CA LEU A 106 -7.70 4.60 3.61
C LEU A 106 -8.61 5.63 4.28
N HIS A 107 -9.53 6.19 3.50
CA HIS A 107 -10.52 7.18 3.92
C HIS A 107 -11.90 6.88 3.35
N VAL A 108 -12.91 7.56 3.88
CA VAL A 108 -14.29 7.58 3.36
C VAL A 108 -14.69 9.02 3.13
N ASN A 109 -15.00 9.36 1.91
CA ASN A 109 -15.31 10.72 1.51
C ASN A 109 -16.71 11.18 1.97
N ALA A 110 -16.89 12.49 2.00
CA ALA A 110 -18.19 13.15 2.20
C ALA A 110 -18.42 14.19 1.11
N GLY A 111 -19.50 14.05 0.35
CA GLY A 111 -19.90 15.05 -0.64
C GLY A 111 -20.68 16.18 0.01
N PHE A 112 -20.68 17.36 -0.63
CA PHE A 112 -21.52 18.49 -0.23
C PHE A 112 -23.01 18.19 -0.39
N ASP A 113 -23.35 17.26 -1.29
CA ASP A 113 -24.70 16.78 -1.50
C ASP A 113 -24.77 15.25 -1.37
N LYS A 114 -26.00 14.71 -1.36
CA LYS A 114 -26.25 13.27 -1.26
C LYS A 114 -26.09 12.53 -2.60
N LYS A 115 -25.59 13.17 -3.67
CA LYS A 115 -25.44 12.58 -5.00
C LYS A 115 -24.03 12.09 -5.27
N ALA A 116 -23.02 12.63 -4.56
CA ALA A 116 -21.64 12.22 -4.70
C ALA A 116 -21.48 10.75 -4.27
N ARG A 117 -20.90 9.93 -5.14
CA ARG A 117 -20.71 8.49 -4.92
C ARG A 117 -19.48 7.97 -5.64
N GLY A 118 -19.04 6.78 -5.26
CA GLY A 118 -17.93 6.09 -5.89
C GLY A 118 -16.63 6.23 -5.11
N PHE A 119 -15.52 6.01 -5.76
CA PHE A 119 -14.21 6.07 -5.14
C PHE A 119 -13.31 7.05 -5.87
N GLU A 120 -12.30 7.55 -5.16
CA GLU A 120 -11.23 8.40 -5.68
C GLU A 120 -9.89 7.87 -5.20
N VAL A 121 -8.85 8.02 -6.02
CA VAL A 121 -7.48 7.67 -5.64
C VAL A 121 -6.61 8.92 -5.76
N TRP A 122 -5.97 9.28 -4.67
CA TRP A 122 -5.10 10.44 -4.58
C TRP A 122 -3.65 9.99 -4.51
N PHE A 123 -2.76 10.67 -5.23
CA PHE A 123 -1.32 10.44 -5.18
C PHE A 123 -0.58 11.77 -4.99
N PRO A 124 0.67 11.74 -4.45
CA PRO A 124 1.46 12.95 -4.25
C PRO A 124 1.69 13.67 -5.57
N GLY A 125 1.45 14.98 -5.58
CA GLY A 125 1.62 15.80 -6.77
C GLY A 125 3.08 16.03 -7.15
N PHE A 126 3.29 16.42 -8.39
CA PHE A 126 4.56 16.98 -8.85
C PHE A 126 4.79 18.32 -8.16
N GLN A 127 5.70 18.38 -7.21
CA GLN A 127 6.19 19.68 -6.75
C GLN A 127 7.26 20.11 -7.76
N SER A 128 7.00 21.19 -8.49
CA SER A 128 8.04 21.81 -9.30
C SER A 128 9.24 22.11 -8.41
N ALA A 129 10.42 21.70 -8.85
CA ALA A 129 11.66 22.15 -8.23
C ALA A 129 11.69 23.67 -8.27
N ALA A 130 11.31 24.32 -7.18
CA ALA A 130 11.61 25.72 -6.97
C ALA A 130 13.09 25.79 -6.63
N GLY A 131 13.95 25.87 -7.63
CA GLY A 131 15.37 25.87 -7.35
C GLY A 131 16.23 26.37 -8.50
N ASN A 132 16.71 27.55 -8.32
CA ASN A 132 17.86 28.05 -9.02
C ASN A 132 19.09 27.18 -8.74
N GLY A 133 19.74 26.67 -9.79
CA GLY A 133 21.12 26.31 -9.77
C GLY A 133 21.44 24.82 -9.68
N GLY A 134 22.25 24.39 -10.59
CA GLY A 134 22.73 23.04 -10.87
C GLY A 134 23.50 22.33 -9.75
N ASP A 135 22.93 22.22 -8.57
CA ASP A 135 23.44 21.36 -7.53
C ASP A 135 23.05 19.92 -7.86
N SER A 136 24.05 19.09 -8.17
CA SER A 136 23.89 17.66 -8.47
C SER A 136 23.08 16.93 -7.40
N LYS A 137 23.15 17.35 -6.15
CA LYS A 137 22.42 16.77 -5.02
C LYS A 137 20.92 17.08 -5.08
N ALA A 138 20.55 18.29 -5.55
CA ALA A 138 19.16 18.68 -5.78
C ALA A 138 18.57 17.86 -6.94
N ILE A 139 19.32 17.69 -8.03
CA ILE A 139 18.91 16.89 -9.18
C ILE A 139 18.68 15.43 -8.80
N LEU A 140 19.58 14.80 -8.04
CA LEU A 140 19.43 13.41 -7.57
C LEU A 140 18.21 13.25 -6.66
N LYS A 141 17.94 14.26 -5.80
CA LYS A 141 16.74 14.27 -4.94
C LYS A 141 15.45 14.34 -5.77
N ASP A 142 15.43 15.16 -6.80
CA ASP A 142 14.27 15.29 -7.70
C ASP A 142 14.07 14.02 -8.54
N MET A 143 15.14 13.38 -9.00
CA MET A 143 15.06 12.09 -9.71
C MET A 143 14.49 10.98 -8.82
N ALA A 144 14.95 10.85 -7.58
CA ALA A 144 14.40 9.90 -6.62
C ALA A 144 12.91 10.17 -6.35
N LYS A 145 12.53 11.45 -6.17
CA LYS A 145 11.14 11.86 -5.98
C LYS A 145 10.26 11.49 -7.18
N ASN A 146 10.75 11.71 -8.41
CA ASN A 146 10.03 11.35 -9.63
C ASN A 146 9.85 9.82 -9.77
N GLN A 147 10.82 9.01 -9.31
CA GLN A 147 10.69 7.56 -9.29
C GLN A 147 9.50 7.12 -8.40
N TYR A 148 9.46 7.57 -7.15
CA TYR A 148 8.36 7.22 -6.24
C TYR A 148 7.01 7.75 -6.71
N LEU A 149 6.98 8.89 -7.38
CA LEU A 149 5.77 9.42 -7.98
C LEU A 149 5.25 8.50 -9.10
N ASN A 150 6.12 8.06 -10.00
CA ASN A 150 5.74 7.12 -11.07
C ASN A 150 5.20 5.80 -10.50
N GLU A 151 5.81 5.29 -9.45
CA GLU A 151 5.35 4.09 -8.75
C GLU A 151 4.02 4.33 -8.02
N SER A 152 3.82 5.52 -7.41
CA SER A 152 2.54 5.92 -6.83
C SER A 152 1.42 5.96 -7.88
N VAL A 153 1.71 6.50 -9.08
CA VAL A 153 0.75 6.51 -10.20
C VAL A 153 0.45 5.10 -10.70
N ARG A 154 1.45 4.20 -10.76
CA ARG A 154 1.21 2.79 -11.11
C ARG A 154 0.28 2.11 -10.11
N LEU A 155 0.52 2.31 -8.80
CA LEU A 155 -0.34 1.81 -7.73
C LEU A 155 -1.75 2.41 -7.84
N ALA A 156 -1.86 3.72 -8.00
CA ALA A 156 -3.14 4.41 -8.13
C ALA A 156 -3.97 3.85 -9.30
N ARG A 157 -3.34 3.61 -10.46
CA ARG A 157 -3.99 2.99 -11.63
C ARG A 157 -4.41 1.54 -11.39
N ALA A 158 -3.59 0.76 -10.67
CA ALA A 158 -3.96 -0.61 -10.31
C ALA A 158 -5.19 -0.62 -9.38
N ILE A 159 -5.21 0.27 -8.38
CA ILE A 159 -6.35 0.44 -7.48
C ILE A 159 -7.58 0.90 -8.24
N GLU A 160 -7.45 1.89 -9.11
CA GLU A 160 -8.54 2.40 -9.95
C GLU A 160 -9.19 1.28 -10.78
N ARG A 161 -8.40 0.47 -11.49
CA ARG A 161 -8.91 -0.67 -12.28
C ARG A 161 -9.65 -1.68 -11.40
N ASN A 162 -9.05 -2.06 -10.29
CA ASN A 162 -9.60 -3.13 -9.44
C ASN A 162 -10.83 -2.65 -8.66
N LEU A 163 -10.84 -1.42 -8.11
CA LEU A 163 -12.02 -0.86 -7.44
C LEU A 163 -13.17 -0.57 -8.40
N SER A 164 -12.91 -0.32 -9.69
CA SER A 164 -13.97 -0.16 -10.70
C SER A 164 -14.84 -1.42 -10.84
N THR A 165 -14.35 -2.60 -10.45
CA THR A 165 -15.15 -3.83 -10.41
C THR A 165 -16.13 -3.86 -9.23
N VAL A 166 -15.79 -3.20 -8.13
CA VAL A 166 -16.63 -3.09 -6.93
C VAL A 166 -17.65 -1.95 -7.06
N PHE A 167 -17.24 -0.87 -7.72
CA PHE A 167 -18.03 0.35 -7.93
C PHE A 167 -18.24 0.62 -9.42
N PRO A 168 -19.02 -0.20 -10.14
CA PRO A 168 -19.24 -0.01 -11.57
C PRO A 168 -19.90 1.36 -11.83
N LYS A 169 -19.35 2.12 -12.80
CA LYS A 169 -19.84 3.46 -13.19
C LYS A 169 -19.73 4.53 -12.09
N ALA A 170 -18.90 4.29 -11.07
CA ALA A 170 -18.73 5.21 -9.96
C ALA A 170 -17.24 5.48 -9.67
N ASN A 171 -16.38 5.30 -10.67
CA ASN A 171 -14.98 5.72 -10.65
C ASN A 171 -14.92 7.25 -10.87
N ARG A 172 -14.31 7.95 -9.94
CA ARG A 172 -14.13 9.42 -9.99
C ARG A 172 -12.73 9.83 -10.42
N GLY A 173 -11.90 8.84 -10.74
CA GLY A 173 -10.58 9.01 -11.32
C GLY A 173 -9.45 9.21 -10.31
N LEU A 174 -8.29 9.47 -10.88
CA LEU A 174 -7.06 9.77 -10.16
C LEU A 174 -6.97 11.27 -9.90
N ARG A 175 -6.47 11.62 -8.72
CA ARG A 175 -6.27 13.00 -8.31
C ARG A 175 -4.87 13.21 -7.79
N GLU A 176 -4.34 14.37 -8.07
CA GLU A 176 -3.06 14.84 -7.59
C GLU A 176 -3.27 15.85 -6.46
N ALA A 177 -2.64 15.63 -5.31
CA ALA A 177 -2.68 16.57 -4.20
C ALA A 177 -1.45 16.43 -3.31
N PRO A 178 -1.05 17.49 -2.59
CA PRO A 178 -0.16 17.35 -1.44
C PRO A 178 -0.85 16.47 -0.40
N ILE A 179 -0.16 15.45 0.07
CA ILE A 179 -0.67 14.55 1.10
C ILE A 179 0.26 14.64 2.31
N PRO A 180 -0.11 15.38 3.37
CA PRO A 180 0.78 15.65 4.50
C PRO A 180 1.35 14.41 5.17
N LEU A 181 0.58 13.32 5.25
CA LEU A 181 1.06 12.03 5.74
C LEU A 181 2.26 11.51 4.94
N LEU A 182 2.33 11.88 3.66
CA LEU A 182 3.33 11.40 2.71
C LEU A 182 4.48 12.37 2.53
N ASP A 183 4.43 13.53 3.19
CA ASP A 183 5.49 14.54 3.13
C ASP A 183 6.80 13.97 3.69
N GLY A 184 7.83 14.03 2.87
CA GLY A 184 9.16 13.51 3.23
C GLY A 184 9.33 12.00 3.15
N LEU A 185 8.32 11.24 2.79
CA LEU A 185 8.45 9.81 2.49
C LEU A 185 9.01 9.61 1.09
N ALA A 186 10.09 8.84 1.01
CA ALA A 186 10.71 8.42 -0.23
C ALA A 186 10.23 7.00 -0.59
N VAL A 187 8.90 6.84 -0.72
CA VAL A 187 8.24 5.56 -1.02
C VAL A 187 6.99 5.81 -1.86
N PRO A 188 6.57 4.86 -2.70
CA PRO A 188 5.29 4.92 -3.40
C PRO A 188 4.13 5.01 -2.40
N ALA A 189 3.21 5.93 -2.62
CA ALA A 189 2.13 6.15 -1.67
C ALA A 189 0.87 6.69 -2.34
N VAL A 190 -0.29 6.28 -1.82
CA VAL A 190 -1.60 6.77 -2.26
C VAL A 190 -2.56 6.91 -1.09
N VAL A 191 -3.56 7.79 -1.24
CA VAL A 191 -4.75 7.83 -0.40
C VAL A 191 -5.94 7.35 -1.24
N VAL A 192 -6.75 6.48 -0.67
CA VAL A 192 -7.94 5.94 -1.33
C VAL A 192 -9.18 6.32 -0.54
N GLU A 193 -10.03 7.10 -1.17
CA GLU A 193 -11.41 7.35 -0.74
C GLU A 193 -12.27 6.19 -1.25
N ILE A 194 -12.62 5.28 -0.35
CA ILE A 194 -13.26 3.99 -0.70
C ILE A 194 -14.77 4.08 -0.89
N GLY A 195 -15.34 5.27 -0.86
CA GLY A 195 -16.76 5.53 -1.03
C GLY A 195 -17.17 6.86 -0.42
N PHE A 196 -18.46 7.24 -0.59
CA PHE A 196 -19.03 8.46 -0.02
C PHE A 196 -20.06 8.14 1.06
N ALA A 197 -19.74 8.49 2.31
CA ALA A 197 -20.62 8.29 3.46
C ALA A 197 -21.96 9.04 3.34
N THR A 198 -21.96 10.19 2.68
CA THR A 198 -23.14 11.05 2.50
C THR A 198 -24.13 10.53 1.48
N HIS A 199 -23.74 9.61 0.60
CA HIS A 199 -24.65 8.99 -0.35
C HIS A 199 -25.49 7.90 0.36
N PRO A 200 -26.83 7.97 0.34
CA PRO A 200 -27.68 7.10 1.16
C PRO A 200 -27.44 5.61 0.96
N GLU A 201 -27.33 5.16 -0.28
CA GLU A 201 -27.14 3.75 -0.60
C GLU A 201 -25.67 3.31 -0.41
N GLU A 202 -24.71 4.16 -0.77
CA GLU A 202 -23.31 3.82 -0.66
C GLU A 202 -22.84 3.80 0.80
N GLY A 203 -23.29 4.78 1.61
CA GLY A 203 -23.05 4.78 3.04
C GLY A 203 -23.57 3.51 3.73
N LYS A 204 -24.73 2.97 3.33
CA LYS A 204 -25.23 1.68 3.82
C LYS A 204 -24.35 0.52 3.37
N ARG A 205 -23.98 0.48 2.08
CA ARG A 205 -23.14 -0.56 1.50
C ARG A 205 -21.76 -0.63 2.15
N LEU A 206 -21.16 0.49 2.52
CA LEU A 206 -19.86 0.54 3.23
C LEU A 206 -19.92 -0.17 4.60
N LEU A 207 -21.12 -0.34 5.18
CA LEU A 207 -21.31 -1.07 6.42
C LEU A 207 -21.54 -2.58 6.23
N GLU A 208 -21.76 -3.03 5.00
CA GLU A 208 -21.93 -4.43 4.65
C GLU A 208 -20.59 -5.17 4.59
N ASP A 209 -20.50 -6.32 5.25
CA ASP A 209 -19.28 -7.14 5.25
C ASP A 209 -18.87 -7.55 3.83
N ALA A 210 -19.82 -7.91 2.97
CA ALA A 210 -19.54 -8.28 1.59
C ALA A 210 -18.88 -7.14 0.79
N THR A 211 -19.36 -5.90 0.97
CA THR A 211 -18.78 -4.73 0.31
C THR A 211 -17.37 -4.45 0.81
N ARG A 212 -17.13 -4.49 2.13
CA ARG A 212 -15.80 -4.30 2.71
C ARG A 212 -14.82 -5.38 2.27
N GLN A 213 -15.25 -6.63 2.19
CA GLN A 213 -14.45 -7.73 1.68
C GLN A 213 -14.10 -7.55 0.20
N ALA A 214 -15.05 -7.11 -0.64
CA ALA A 214 -14.81 -6.83 -2.05
C ALA A 214 -13.80 -5.69 -2.25
N ILE A 215 -13.93 -4.60 -1.49
CA ILE A 215 -12.96 -3.49 -1.48
C ILE A 215 -11.58 -4.00 -1.07
N ALA A 216 -11.49 -4.75 0.02
CA ALA A 216 -10.22 -5.27 0.52
C ALA A 216 -9.55 -6.23 -0.48
N ALA A 217 -10.32 -7.09 -1.15
CA ALA A 217 -9.82 -7.98 -2.17
C ALA A 217 -9.26 -7.20 -3.39
N ALA A 218 -9.96 -6.15 -3.82
CA ALA A 218 -9.52 -5.27 -4.90
C ALA A 218 -8.20 -4.54 -4.55
N LEU A 219 -8.10 -4.00 -3.34
CA LEU A 219 -6.89 -3.34 -2.84
C LEU A 219 -5.72 -4.33 -2.71
N ALA A 220 -5.96 -5.52 -2.13
CA ALA A 220 -4.94 -6.56 -2.01
C ALA A 220 -4.43 -7.04 -3.37
N LYS A 221 -5.33 -7.18 -4.36
CA LYS A 221 -4.96 -7.50 -5.74
C LYS A 221 -4.08 -6.40 -6.33
N SER A 222 -4.44 -5.13 -6.15
CA SER A 222 -3.67 -3.98 -6.66
C SER A 222 -2.26 -3.92 -6.06
N ILE A 223 -2.12 -4.21 -4.77
CA ILE A 223 -0.83 -4.27 -4.09
C ILE A 223 0.05 -5.38 -4.70
N ARG A 224 -0.50 -6.59 -4.92
CA ARG A 224 0.23 -7.70 -5.55
C ARG A 224 0.62 -7.44 -7.00
N GLU A 225 -0.10 -6.60 -7.73
CA GLU A 225 0.21 -6.26 -9.12
C GLU A 225 1.42 -5.31 -9.26
N VAL A 226 1.77 -4.61 -8.18
CA VAL A 226 2.82 -3.58 -8.23
C VAL A 226 4.08 -3.95 -7.45
N LEU A 227 4.00 -4.87 -6.50
CA LEU A 227 5.12 -5.41 -5.72
C LEU A 227 5.60 -6.76 -6.26
#